data_dad01dcc1f6ea2ae2c0081b19479b2b1
#
_entry.id   dad01dcc1f6ea2ae2c0081b19479b2b1
#
_cell.length_a   1.000
_cell.length_b   1.000
_cell.length_c   1.000
_cell.angle_alpha   90.00
_cell.angle_beta   90.00
_cell.angle_gamma   90.00
#
_symmetry.space_group_name_H-M   'P 1'
#
loop_
_entity.id
_entity.type
_entity.pdbx_description
1 polymer ?
#
loop_
_entity_poly.entity_id
_entity_poly.type
_entity_poly.pdbx_seq_one_letter_code
_entity_poly.pdbx_strand_id
1 'polypeptide(L)'
;VLDVTAFTTSDLRRRALPLARFLVPWAVLPTELEAASAPVMPPEIAGSDWGRGRTIFFGQEARCGQCHTVKGSGGRIGPDLSNLVERDVASVVRDLREPSATIHPDHLTYVVALKDGRQLTGTVRTEGDALVIGDLEGRLTRIGRDEVEEMQALATSTMPEGLIEPLGPDGLRDLLKFLLIPSQDDAR
;
A
#
# COMPACT_ATOMS: atom_id res chain seq x y z
N VAL A 1 36.29 24.73 42.28
CA VAL A 1 35.56 24.55 43.54
C VAL A 1 34.46 25.58 43.55
N LEU A 2 33.23 25.21 43.17
CA LEU A 2 32.06 26.08 43.19
C LEU A 2 31.32 25.81 44.50
N ASP A 3 31.16 26.86 45.29
CA ASP A 3 30.52 26.85 46.59
C ASP A 3 28.99 26.71 46.43
N VAL A 4 28.39 25.67 46.98
CA VAL A 4 26.98 25.31 46.88
C VAL A 4 26.18 25.57 48.15
N THR A 5 26.59 26.55 48.95
CA THR A 5 25.93 26.84 50.23
C THR A 5 25.37 28.25 50.26
N ALA A 6 24.24 28.52 49.61
CA ALA A 6 23.36 29.64 49.94
C ALA A 6 22.02 29.61 49.19
N PHE A 7 21.18 28.63 49.45
CA PHE A 7 19.75 28.80 49.21
C PHE A 7 19.01 28.53 50.51
N THR A 8 18.58 29.60 51.17
CA THR A 8 17.75 29.49 52.36
C THR A 8 16.28 29.36 51.95
N THR A 9 15.55 28.59 52.76
CA THR A 9 14.11 28.29 52.57
C THR A 9 13.17 29.51 52.63
N SER A 10 13.69 30.68 52.86
CA SER A 10 12.93 31.94 52.86
C SER A 10 12.71 32.59 51.50
N ASP A 11 13.51 32.23 50.47
CA ASP A 11 13.36 32.78 49.13
C ASP A 11 12.26 32.13 48.29
N LEU A 12 11.80 30.93 48.66
CA LEU A 12 10.73 30.21 47.92
C LEU A 12 9.32 30.75 48.22
N ARG A 13 9.15 31.56 49.25
CA ARG A 13 7.82 32.12 49.59
C ARG A 13 7.44 33.43 48.92
N ARG A 14 8.37 34.07 48.21
CA ARG A 14 8.09 35.35 47.53
C ARG A 14 7.82 35.29 46.05
N ARG A 15 7.84 34.11 45.44
CA ARG A 15 7.53 33.92 44.03
C ARG A 15 6.34 32.94 43.82
N ALA A 16 5.42 32.91 44.76
CA ALA A 16 4.10 32.31 44.44
C ALA A 16 3.39 33.28 43.49
N LEU A 17 3.59 33.08 42.19
CA LEU A 17 2.69 33.62 41.20
C LEU A 17 1.29 33.09 41.53
N PRO A 18 0.26 33.96 41.55
CA PRO A 18 -1.10 33.47 41.70
C PRO A 18 -1.37 32.50 40.57
N LEU A 19 -1.65 31.28 40.94
CA LEU A 19 -2.28 30.34 40.03
C LEU A 19 -3.64 30.92 39.65
N ALA A 20 -3.62 31.80 38.63
CA ALA A 20 -4.84 32.18 37.96
C ALA A 20 -5.47 30.86 37.54
N ARG A 21 -6.58 30.53 38.16
CA ARG A 21 -7.47 29.47 37.77
C ARG A 21 -7.88 29.76 36.33
N PHE A 22 -7.14 29.24 35.37
CA PHE A 22 -7.66 28.97 34.04
C PHE A 22 -8.68 27.86 34.22
N LEU A 23 -9.85 28.23 34.66
CA LEU A 23 -11.07 27.49 34.37
C LEU A 23 -11.24 27.63 32.86
N VAL A 24 -10.54 26.82 32.09
CA VAL A 24 -10.93 26.55 30.72
C VAL A 24 -12.27 25.84 30.87
N PRO A 25 -13.38 26.44 30.41
CA PRO A 25 -14.65 25.74 30.44
C PRO A 25 -14.46 24.51 29.55
N TRP A 26 -14.48 23.32 30.15
CA TRP A 26 -14.42 22.04 29.47
C TRP A 26 -15.59 21.79 28.52
N ALA A 27 -16.48 22.79 28.40
CA ALA A 27 -17.73 22.75 27.64
C ALA A 27 -17.65 23.32 26.22
N VAL A 28 -16.43 23.58 25.68
CA VAL A 28 -16.24 23.82 24.24
C VAL A 28 -15.32 22.72 23.70
N LEU A 29 -15.78 21.50 23.83
CA LEU A 29 -15.46 20.50 22.83
C LEU A 29 -16.15 20.98 21.56
N PRO A 30 -15.41 21.19 20.44
CA PRO A 30 -16.06 21.37 19.17
C PRO A 30 -16.89 20.09 18.92
N THR A 31 -18.20 20.22 19.01
CA THR A 31 -19.17 19.17 18.66
C THR A 31 -19.27 19.00 17.13
N GLU A 32 -18.31 19.49 16.43
CA GLU A 32 -18.04 19.15 15.04
C GLU A 32 -16.90 18.12 15.04
N LEU A 33 -17.28 16.87 15.38
CA LEU A 33 -16.66 15.73 14.75
C LEU A 33 -16.95 15.98 13.26
N GLU A 34 -15.95 16.51 12.53
CA GLU A 34 -16.05 16.63 11.08
C GLU A 34 -16.53 15.27 10.59
N ALA A 35 -17.78 15.25 10.16
CA ALA A 35 -18.31 14.12 9.42
C ALA A 35 -17.32 13.96 8.27
N ALA A 36 -16.54 12.88 8.30
CA ALA A 36 -15.56 12.59 7.28
C ALA A 36 -16.28 12.78 5.95
N SER A 37 -15.93 13.85 5.23
CA SER A 37 -16.62 14.20 3.98
C SER A 37 -16.52 12.98 3.10
N ALA A 38 -17.63 12.51 2.57
CA ALA A 38 -17.66 11.38 1.65
C ALA A 38 -16.56 11.63 0.60
N PRO A 39 -15.72 10.62 0.27
CA PRO A 39 -14.62 10.82 -0.64
C PRO A 39 -15.13 11.44 -1.93
N VAL A 40 -14.57 12.60 -2.28
CA VAL A 40 -14.96 13.32 -3.49
C VAL A 40 -14.59 12.45 -4.69
N MET A 41 -15.61 12.03 -5.45
CA MET A 41 -15.40 11.21 -6.65
C MET A 41 -14.59 11.99 -7.68
N PRO A 42 -13.39 11.52 -8.08
CA PRO A 42 -12.66 12.14 -9.19
C PRO A 42 -13.49 12.17 -10.47
N PRO A 43 -13.50 13.28 -11.22
CA PRO A 43 -14.32 13.42 -12.43
C PRO A 43 -13.97 12.36 -13.49
N GLU A 44 -12.73 11.89 -13.53
CA GLU A 44 -12.23 10.88 -14.47
C GLU A 44 -12.94 9.52 -14.32
N ILE A 45 -13.42 9.20 -13.12
CA ILE A 45 -14.13 7.96 -12.81
C ILE A 45 -15.60 8.17 -12.45
N ALA A 46 -16.14 9.36 -12.72
CA ALA A 46 -17.56 9.64 -12.54
C ALA A 46 -18.42 8.73 -13.44
N GLY A 47 -19.50 8.20 -12.90
CA GLY A 47 -20.41 7.30 -13.62
C GLY A 47 -19.93 5.87 -13.81
N SER A 48 -18.74 5.52 -13.36
CA SER A 48 -18.23 4.14 -13.37
C SER A 48 -18.91 3.25 -12.32
N ASP A 49 -18.73 1.93 -12.42
CA ASP A 49 -19.36 0.95 -11.54
C ASP A 49 -18.32 0.18 -10.71
N TRP A 50 -18.43 0.25 -9.39
CA TRP A 50 -17.51 -0.39 -8.46
C TRP A 50 -17.56 -1.93 -8.54
N GLY A 51 -18.76 -2.51 -8.71
CA GLY A 51 -18.96 -3.95 -8.76
C GLY A 51 -18.37 -4.55 -10.04
N ARG A 52 -18.53 -3.86 -11.19
CA ARG A 52 -17.84 -4.25 -12.43
C ARG A 52 -16.34 -4.12 -12.29
N GLY A 53 -15.84 -3.05 -11.66
CA GLY A 53 -14.41 -2.90 -11.39
C GLY A 53 -13.85 -4.04 -10.56
N ARG A 54 -14.56 -4.46 -9.52
CA ARG A 54 -14.21 -5.63 -8.71
C ARG A 54 -14.18 -6.91 -9.54
N THR A 55 -15.16 -7.09 -10.44
CA THR A 55 -15.23 -8.24 -11.33
C THR A 55 -14.04 -8.27 -12.30
N ILE A 56 -13.65 -7.12 -12.85
CA ILE A 56 -12.46 -7.00 -13.71
C ILE A 56 -11.20 -7.36 -12.92
N PHE A 57 -11.03 -6.83 -11.70
CA PHE A 57 -9.85 -7.06 -10.88
C PHE A 57 -9.61 -8.55 -10.56
N PHE A 58 -10.67 -9.27 -10.19
CA PHE A 58 -10.60 -10.69 -9.85
C PHE A 58 -10.88 -11.62 -11.04
N GLY A 59 -11.29 -11.05 -12.18
CA GLY A 59 -11.66 -11.80 -13.39
C GLY A 59 -10.45 -12.34 -14.17
N GLN A 60 -10.76 -13.05 -15.26
CA GLN A 60 -9.73 -13.67 -16.10
C GLN A 60 -9.13 -12.72 -17.14
N GLU A 61 -9.72 -11.56 -17.35
CA GLU A 61 -9.29 -10.60 -18.37
C GLU A 61 -8.06 -9.83 -17.90
N ALA A 62 -8.15 -9.12 -16.78
CA ALA A 62 -7.04 -8.35 -16.20
C ALA A 62 -6.22 -9.13 -15.17
N ARG A 63 -6.81 -10.13 -14.51
CA ARG A 63 -6.19 -11.04 -13.54
C ARG A 63 -5.36 -10.37 -12.43
N CYS A 64 -5.66 -9.12 -12.09
CA CYS A 64 -4.92 -8.35 -11.09
C CYS A 64 -4.89 -9.08 -9.73
N GLY A 65 -6.03 -9.66 -9.34
CA GLY A 65 -6.18 -10.40 -8.09
C GLY A 65 -5.37 -11.71 -8.00
N GLN A 66 -4.73 -12.18 -9.08
CA GLN A 66 -3.81 -13.33 -9.00
C GLN A 66 -2.51 -12.94 -8.29
N CYS A 67 -2.05 -11.70 -8.48
CA CYS A 67 -0.79 -11.21 -7.92
C CYS A 67 -1.00 -10.23 -6.76
N HIS A 68 -2.07 -9.43 -6.80
CA HIS A 68 -2.30 -8.35 -5.84
C HIS A 68 -3.40 -8.69 -4.84
N THR A 69 -3.20 -8.23 -3.61
CA THR A 69 -4.20 -8.26 -2.55
C THR A 69 -4.94 -6.92 -2.49
N VAL A 70 -6.25 -6.94 -2.31
CA VAL A 70 -7.07 -5.80 -1.88
C VAL A 70 -7.91 -6.24 -0.70
N LYS A 71 -7.77 -5.58 0.45
CA LYS A 71 -8.51 -5.87 1.70
C LYS A 71 -8.46 -7.35 2.10
N GLY A 72 -7.29 -7.92 2.02
CA GLY A 72 -7.03 -9.31 2.40
C GLY A 72 -7.47 -10.36 1.38
N SER A 73 -8.05 -9.97 0.24
CA SER A 73 -8.45 -10.86 -0.84
C SER A 73 -7.50 -10.76 -2.03
N GLY A 74 -7.06 -11.88 -2.57
CA GLY A 74 -6.16 -11.95 -3.73
C GLY A 74 -4.81 -12.58 -3.45
N GLY A 75 -3.90 -12.48 -4.43
CA GLY A 75 -2.54 -13.00 -4.38
C GLY A 75 -1.58 -12.12 -3.58
N ARG A 76 -0.40 -12.68 -3.28
CA ARG A 76 0.66 -12.00 -2.52
C ARG A 76 1.99 -11.99 -3.26
N ILE A 77 1.94 -11.84 -4.57
CA ILE A 77 3.14 -11.73 -5.44
C ILE A 77 3.51 -10.27 -5.59
N GLY A 78 2.54 -9.43 -5.96
CA GLY A 78 2.68 -7.99 -6.01
C GLY A 78 2.31 -7.31 -4.68
N PRO A 79 2.43 -5.97 -4.61
CA PRO A 79 2.04 -5.19 -3.44
C PRO A 79 0.56 -5.30 -3.11
N ASP A 80 0.23 -5.09 -1.83
CA ASP A 80 -1.15 -4.88 -1.38
C ASP A 80 -1.63 -3.51 -1.87
N LEU A 81 -2.76 -3.52 -2.57
CA LEU A 81 -3.35 -2.33 -3.18
C LEU A 81 -4.47 -1.69 -2.33
N SER A 82 -4.64 -2.12 -1.08
CA SER A 82 -5.69 -1.61 -0.19
C SER A 82 -5.57 -0.10 0.09
N ASN A 83 -4.35 0.46 0.00
CA ASN A 83 -4.06 1.87 0.27
C ASN A 83 -4.07 2.75 -0.98
N LEU A 84 -4.45 2.24 -2.14
CA LEU A 84 -4.52 3.05 -3.37
C LEU A 84 -5.54 4.19 -3.29
N VAL A 85 -6.48 4.13 -2.36
CA VAL A 85 -7.46 5.21 -2.08
C VAL A 85 -6.80 6.56 -1.73
N GLU A 86 -5.53 6.57 -1.36
CA GLU A 86 -4.74 7.76 -1.06
C GLU A 86 -4.03 8.35 -2.30
N ARG A 87 -4.15 7.69 -3.46
CA ARG A 87 -3.45 8.08 -4.68
C ARG A 87 -4.39 8.72 -5.69
N ASP A 88 -3.84 9.57 -6.54
CA ASP A 88 -4.58 10.17 -7.67
C ASP A 88 -4.71 9.20 -8.85
N VAL A 89 -5.77 9.41 -9.65
CA VAL A 89 -6.10 8.59 -10.82
C VAL A 89 -4.94 8.54 -11.82
N ALA A 90 -4.30 9.68 -12.10
CA ALA A 90 -3.26 9.77 -13.13
C ALA A 90 -2.01 8.95 -12.75
N SER A 91 -1.64 8.96 -11.45
CA SER A 91 -0.50 8.17 -10.97
C SER A 91 -0.77 6.67 -11.07
N VAL A 92 -1.99 6.22 -10.72
CA VAL A 92 -2.36 4.80 -10.82
C VAL A 92 -2.44 4.35 -12.27
N VAL A 93 -3.00 5.16 -13.18
CA VAL A 93 -3.03 4.85 -14.61
C VAL A 93 -1.62 4.74 -15.20
N ARG A 94 -0.69 5.61 -14.78
CA ARG A 94 0.70 5.53 -15.22
C ARG A 94 1.34 4.21 -14.78
N ASP A 95 1.19 3.82 -13.51
CA ASP A 95 1.76 2.57 -13.01
C ASP A 95 1.15 1.33 -13.70
N LEU A 96 -0.11 1.39 -14.10
CA LEU A 96 -0.76 0.33 -14.88
C LEU A 96 -0.23 0.23 -16.32
N ARG A 97 0.16 1.34 -16.92
CA ARG A 97 0.71 1.38 -18.28
C ARG A 97 2.19 1.11 -18.36
N GLU A 98 2.92 1.54 -17.34
CA GLU A 98 4.39 1.51 -17.30
C GLU A 98 4.87 0.83 -16.02
N PRO A 99 4.53 -0.48 -15.80
CA PRO A 99 4.78 -1.16 -14.52
C PRO A 99 6.27 -1.32 -14.21
N SER A 100 7.14 -1.16 -15.21
CA SER A 100 8.59 -1.21 -15.05
C SER A 100 9.24 0.16 -14.82
N ALA A 101 8.50 1.27 -14.96
CA ALA A 101 9.06 2.62 -14.83
C ALA A 101 9.53 2.93 -13.40
N THR A 102 8.83 2.40 -12.39
CA THR A 102 9.19 2.56 -10.98
C THR A 102 8.80 1.31 -10.21
N ILE A 103 9.79 0.51 -9.82
CA ILE A 103 9.59 -0.73 -9.07
C ILE A 103 10.05 -0.53 -7.63
N HIS A 104 9.15 -0.80 -6.67
CA HIS A 104 9.53 -0.78 -5.26
C HIS A 104 10.57 -1.89 -4.97
N PRO A 105 11.62 -1.63 -4.18
CA PRO A 105 12.68 -2.61 -3.90
C PRO A 105 12.19 -3.97 -3.41
N ASP A 106 11.09 -4.00 -2.63
CA ASP A 106 10.52 -5.26 -2.11
C ASP A 106 9.79 -6.09 -3.18
N HIS A 107 9.58 -5.54 -4.38
CA HIS A 107 8.87 -6.18 -5.49
C HIS A 107 9.71 -6.29 -6.76
N LEU A 108 11.04 -6.23 -6.62
CA LEU A 108 11.93 -6.48 -7.75
C LEU A 108 11.73 -7.90 -8.29
N THR A 109 11.82 -8.01 -9.60
CA THR A 109 11.87 -9.31 -10.28
C THR A 109 13.29 -9.85 -10.22
N TYR A 110 13.43 -11.14 -9.98
CA TYR A 110 14.72 -11.84 -9.97
C TYR A 110 14.73 -13.00 -10.95
N VAL A 111 15.88 -13.27 -11.53
CA VAL A 111 16.23 -14.57 -12.07
C VAL A 111 16.98 -15.32 -10.99
N VAL A 112 16.50 -16.51 -10.64
CA VAL A 112 17.07 -17.38 -9.61
C VAL A 112 17.55 -18.65 -10.26
N ALA A 113 18.85 -18.85 -10.33
CA ALA A 113 19.48 -20.09 -10.79
C ALA A 113 19.59 -21.05 -9.60
N LEU A 114 19.18 -22.30 -9.81
CA LEU A 114 19.26 -23.36 -8.81
C LEU A 114 20.43 -24.30 -9.10
N LYS A 115 20.99 -24.89 -8.07
CA LYS A 115 22.11 -25.86 -8.16
C LYS A 115 21.80 -27.11 -9.00
N ASP A 116 20.52 -27.42 -9.19
CA ASP A 116 20.05 -28.52 -10.04
C ASP A 116 19.92 -28.13 -11.53
N GLY A 117 20.27 -26.88 -11.88
CA GLY A 117 20.24 -26.35 -13.24
C GLY A 117 18.90 -25.73 -13.65
N ARG A 118 17.87 -25.76 -12.80
CA ARG A 118 16.61 -25.04 -13.06
C ARG A 118 16.82 -23.54 -12.89
N GLN A 119 16.04 -22.76 -13.63
CA GLN A 119 15.99 -21.31 -13.51
C GLN A 119 14.55 -20.86 -13.29
N LEU A 120 14.32 -20.01 -12.29
CA LEU A 120 13.05 -19.45 -11.94
C LEU A 120 13.10 -17.94 -12.10
N THR A 121 12.00 -17.32 -12.56
CA THR A 121 11.91 -15.86 -12.70
C THR A 121 10.64 -15.37 -12.01
N GLY A 122 10.78 -14.34 -11.18
CA GLY A 122 9.64 -13.75 -10.46
C GLY A 122 10.05 -12.86 -9.30
N THR A 123 9.08 -12.36 -8.58
CA THR A 123 9.32 -11.68 -7.30
C THR A 123 9.73 -12.68 -6.24
N VAL A 124 10.66 -12.31 -5.36
CA VAL A 124 11.18 -13.19 -4.33
C VAL A 124 10.89 -12.63 -2.95
N ARG A 125 10.29 -13.45 -2.09
CA ARG A 125 10.16 -13.13 -0.67
C ARG A 125 10.75 -14.23 0.20
N THR A 126 11.23 -13.86 1.37
CA THR A 126 11.76 -14.80 2.36
C THR A 126 10.67 -15.27 3.31
N GLU A 127 10.56 -16.58 3.51
CA GLU A 127 9.69 -17.19 4.51
C GLU A 127 10.49 -18.19 5.35
N GLY A 128 11.01 -17.75 6.49
CA GLY A 128 11.94 -18.54 7.30
C GLY A 128 13.21 -18.90 6.53
N ASP A 129 13.51 -20.20 6.41
CA ASP A 129 14.67 -20.71 5.67
C ASP A 129 14.41 -20.92 4.18
N ALA A 130 13.21 -20.59 3.70
CA ALA A 130 12.84 -20.75 2.31
C ALA A 130 12.68 -19.41 1.58
N LEU A 131 12.83 -19.47 0.27
CA LEU A 131 12.41 -18.43 -0.65
C LEU A 131 11.12 -18.85 -1.33
N VAL A 132 10.20 -17.90 -1.48
CA VAL A 132 8.97 -18.08 -2.26
C VAL A 132 9.06 -17.17 -3.47
N ILE A 133 9.03 -17.76 -4.65
CA ILE A 133 9.14 -17.08 -5.94
C ILE A 133 7.75 -17.04 -6.57
N GLY A 134 7.28 -15.82 -6.86
CA GLY A 134 6.01 -15.60 -7.55
C GLY A 134 6.23 -15.24 -9.01
N ASP A 135 5.73 -16.07 -9.93
CA ASP A 135 5.92 -15.89 -11.36
C ASP A 135 4.79 -15.05 -12.03
N LEU A 136 4.96 -14.77 -13.33
CA LEU A 136 4.01 -14.01 -14.16
C LEU A 136 2.63 -14.65 -14.26
N GLU A 137 2.54 -15.98 -14.10
CA GLU A 137 1.28 -16.72 -14.15
C GLU A 137 0.56 -16.78 -12.79
N GLY A 138 1.10 -16.12 -11.79
CA GLY A 138 0.51 -16.08 -10.46
C GLY A 138 0.84 -17.32 -9.60
N ARG A 139 1.78 -18.17 -10.03
CA ARG A 139 2.18 -19.38 -9.29
C ARG A 139 3.26 -19.04 -8.27
N LEU A 140 3.18 -19.71 -7.13
CA LEU A 140 4.17 -19.60 -6.08
C LEU A 140 5.01 -20.88 -6.03
N THR A 141 6.33 -20.72 -6.19
CA THR A 141 7.29 -21.83 -6.04
C THR A 141 8.12 -21.59 -4.78
N ARG A 142 8.12 -22.58 -3.88
CA ARG A 142 8.91 -22.55 -2.64
C ARG A 142 10.18 -23.38 -2.82
N ILE A 143 11.33 -22.80 -2.50
CA ILE A 143 12.65 -23.44 -2.57
C ILE A 143 13.43 -23.19 -1.28
N GLY A 144 14.37 -24.07 -0.96
CA GLY A 144 15.35 -23.85 0.10
C GLY A 144 16.39 -22.82 -0.33
N ARG A 145 16.86 -22.00 0.61
CA ARG A 145 17.97 -21.05 0.32
C ARG A 145 19.25 -21.76 -0.12
N ASP A 146 19.47 -22.96 0.40
CA ASP A 146 20.61 -23.82 0.07
C ASP A 146 20.56 -24.40 -1.35
N GLU A 147 19.38 -24.41 -1.99
CA GLU A 147 19.20 -24.81 -3.39
C GLU A 147 19.62 -23.72 -4.38
N VAL A 148 19.71 -22.45 -3.93
CA VAL A 148 20.06 -21.33 -4.80
C VAL A 148 21.56 -21.32 -5.10
N GLU A 149 21.90 -21.20 -6.38
CA GLU A 149 23.26 -21.00 -6.87
C GLU A 149 23.53 -19.50 -7.05
N GLU A 150 22.65 -18.81 -7.76
CA GLU A 150 22.78 -17.37 -8.06
C GLU A 150 21.40 -16.71 -8.10
N MET A 151 21.36 -15.42 -7.76
CA MET A 151 20.13 -14.60 -7.85
C MET A 151 20.50 -13.22 -8.40
N GLN A 152 19.87 -12.83 -9.51
CA GLN A 152 20.09 -11.56 -10.19
C GLN A 152 18.81 -10.77 -10.30
N ALA A 153 18.82 -9.51 -9.82
CA ALA A 153 17.69 -8.60 -9.98
C ALA A 153 17.57 -8.10 -11.43
N LEU A 154 16.34 -7.98 -11.90
CA LEU A 154 15.99 -7.40 -13.19
C LEU A 154 15.44 -6.00 -13.03
N ALA A 155 15.61 -5.17 -14.06
CA ALA A 155 15.02 -3.84 -14.15
C ALA A 155 13.54 -3.86 -14.64
N THR A 156 12.99 -5.03 -14.92
CA THR A 156 11.62 -5.22 -15.42
C THR A 156 10.73 -5.74 -14.32
N SER A 157 9.48 -5.25 -14.30
CA SER A 157 8.44 -5.71 -13.37
C SER A 157 7.96 -7.13 -13.74
N THR A 158 7.56 -7.90 -12.72
CA THR A 158 6.77 -9.13 -12.92
C THR A 158 5.33 -8.81 -13.38
N MET A 159 4.84 -7.58 -13.17
CA MET A 159 3.56 -7.15 -13.71
C MET A 159 3.69 -6.93 -15.23
N PRO A 160 2.90 -7.62 -16.06
CA PRO A 160 2.96 -7.44 -17.51
C PRO A 160 2.48 -6.05 -17.94
N GLU A 161 3.03 -5.55 -19.03
CA GLU A 161 2.46 -4.42 -19.77
C GLU A 161 1.21 -4.86 -20.54
N GLY A 162 0.38 -3.89 -20.95
CA GLY A 162 -0.76 -4.18 -21.81
C GLY A 162 -1.99 -4.78 -21.12
N LEU A 163 -2.04 -4.77 -19.79
CA LEU A 163 -3.15 -5.37 -19.03
C LEU A 163 -4.46 -4.59 -19.13
N ILE A 164 -4.41 -3.29 -19.38
CA ILE A 164 -5.57 -2.41 -19.36
C ILE A 164 -6.13 -2.09 -20.75
N GLU A 165 -5.38 -2.35 -21.80
CA GLU A 165 -5.80 -2.06 -23.19
C GLU A 165 -7.06 -2.86 -23.60
N PRO A 166 -7.21 -4.15 -23.26
CA PRO A 166 -8.41 -4.92 -23.57
C PRO A 166 -9.67 -4.40 -22.87
N LEU A 167 -9.53 -3.74 -21.71
CA LEU A 167 -10.66 -3.26 -20.91
C LEU A 167 -11.44 -2.11 -21.58
N GLY A 168 -10.81 -1.38 -22.47
CA GLY A 168 -11.34 -0.16 -23.03
C GLY A 168 -11.54 0.95 -21.97
N PRO A 169 -12.04 2.13 -22.40
CA PRO A 169 -12.16 3.28 -21.50
C PRO A 169 -13.13 3.05 -20.33
N ASP A 170 -14.23 2.36 -20.56
CA ASP A 170 -15.24 2.13 -19.52
C ASP A 170 -14.79 1.09 -18.49
N GLY A 171 -14.18 -0.01 -18.96
CA GLY A 171 -13.63 -1.03 -18.06
C GLY A 171 -12.48 -0.50 -17.21
N LEU A 172 -11.62 0.35 -17.80
CA LEU A 172 -10.56 1.01 -17.04
C LEU A 172 -11.15 1.94 -15.96
N ARG A 173 -12.18 2.73 -16.27
CA ARG A 173 -12.83 3.58 -15.27
C ARG A 173 -13.48 2.78 -14.15
N ASP A 174 -14.13 1.67 -14.46
CA ASP A 174 -14.71 0.76 -13.48
C ASP A 174 -13.62 0.16 -12.57
N LEU A 175 -12.52 -0.31 -13.14
CA LEU A 175 -11.36 -0.83 -12.38
C LEU A 175 -10.78 0.23 -11.45
N LEU A 176 -10.56 1.44 -11.94
CA LEU A 176 -10.03 2.56 -11.14
C LEU A 176 -10.97 2.93 -9.99
N LYS A 177 -12.29 2.88 -10.21
CA LYS A 177 -13.25 3.11 -9.14
C LYS A 177 -13.13 2.04 -8.05
N PHE A 178 -12.99 0.78 -8.40
CA PHE A 178 -12.78 -0.29 -7.43
C PHE A 178 -11.50 -0.09 -6.61
N LEU A 179 -10.42 0.34 -7.25
CA LEU A 179 -9.11 0.51 -6.62
C LEU A 179 -9.02 1.76 -5.74
N LEU A 180 -9.65 2.86 -6.15
CA LEU A 180 -9.46 4.20 -5.56
C LEU A 180 -10.61 4.64 -4.64
N ILE A 181 -11.79 4.03 -4.74
CA ILE A 181 -12.94 4.43 -3.96
C ILE A 181 -13.34 3.27 -3.03
N PRO A 182 -13.36 3.48 -1.71
CA PRO A 182 -13.87 2.49 -0.77
C PRO A 182 -15.31 2.08 -1.11
N SER A 183 -15.67 0.83 -0.92
CA SER A 183 -17.07 0.40 -1.02
C SER A 183 -17.89 1.00 0.13
N GLN A 184 -19.20 1.15 -0.07
CA GLN A 184 -20.08 1.62 1.02
C GLN A 184 -20.13 0.64 2.19
N ASP A 185 -19.81 -0.63 1.97
CA ASP A 185 -19.76 -1.66 3.01
C ASP A 185 -18.49 -1.57 3.87
N ASP A 186 -17.44 -0.91 3.38
CA ASP A 186 -16.17 -0.71 4.09
C ASP A 186 -16.23 0.44 5.14
N ALA A 187 -17.31 1.22 5.12
CA ALA A 187 -17.51 2.36 6.02
C ALA A 187 -18.32 1.98 7.29
N ARG A 188 -18.62 0.70 7.50
CA ARG A 188 -19.32 0.14 8.67
C ARG A 188 -18.36 -0.68 9.55
#